data_fcb920c3e13aa0ecb805e38c5530c54a
#
_entry.id   fcb920c3e13aa0ecb805e38c5530c54a
#
_cell.length_a   1.000
_cell.length_b   1.000
_cell.length_c   1.000
_cell.angle_alpha   90.00
_cell.angle_beta   90.00
_cell.angle_gamma   90.00
#
_symmetry.space_group_name_H-M   'P 1'
#
loop_
_entity.id
_entity.type
_entity.pdbx_description
1 polymer ?
#
loop_
_entity_poly.entity_id
_entity_poly.type
_entity_poly.pdbx_seq_one_letter_code
_entity_poly.pdbx_strand_id
1 'polypeptide(L)'
;MKNRQDLSRRDFIRSSMMAGGAILLSGVLPAQAQTQLLSVDENPDSPKADDLLRGVSDIHLHAAPDSKARLGNELEFARVARAAGYKSLLFKSNDFSCHDRAYLIHQELPDFEVFGSLCMNRVHGDKVNVFATEKAVATTDNLCRCIWMPTQDAVYQNIRYHGKKEGIPVLDDNGHVLPEVVRVMEICAETNIIFATGHSSPEESIVLARKAREIGVKKFVVTHANSGIWKMTHDQIKLCIDLGTWMEYSYITNLWGPGTGLPDFERMGDKEFAGFARIAPERSVITTDLGQVGMPHPVEGMRRCILALLENGLSQKQVDYMVRSNPSRLVGLSTL
;
A
#
# COMPACT_ATOMS: atom_id res chain seq x y z
N MET A 1 -32.77 -7.80 36.03
CA MET A 1 -31.43 -8.37 36.25
C MET A 1 -31.26 -9.54 35.28
N LYS A 2 -30.59 -9.34 34.15
CA LYS A 2 -30.25 -10.40 33.21
C LYS A 2 -28.75 -10.62 33.24
N ASN A 3 -28.35 -11.86 33.53
CA ASN A 3 -26.98 -12.33 33.62
C ASN A 3 -26.19 -11.99 32.35
N ARG A 4 -25.07 -11.30 32.50
CA ARG A 4 -23.99 -11.29 31.52
C ARG A 4 -23.33 -12.68 31.59
N GLN A 5 -23.48 -13.48 30.56
CA GLN A 5 -22.65 -14.66 30.36
C GLN A 5 -21.28 -14.19 29.88
N ASP A 6 -20.26 -14.45 30.71
CA ASP A 6 -18.86 -14.31 30.32
C ASP A 6 -18.57 -15.35 29.21
N LEU A 7 -18.44 -14.87 27.99
CA LEU A 7 -17.94 -15.69 26.89
C LEU A 7 -16.47 -16.04 27.14
N SER A 8 -16.17 -17.35 27.16
CA SER A 8 -14.79 -17.81 27.33
C SER A 8 -13.93 -17.41 26.12
N ARG A 9 -12.60 -17.27 26.30
CA ARG A 9 -11.65 -17.02 25.19
C ARG A 9 -11.81 -18.02 24.03
N ARG A 10 -12.23 -19.24 24.30
CA ARG A 10 -12.52 -20.29 23.29
C ARG A 10 -13.78 -19.97 22.46
N ASP A 11 -14.80 -19.39 23.08
CA ASP A 11 -16.05 -19.03 22.39
C ASP A 11 -15.89 -17.80 21.52
N PHE A 12 -15.04 -16.84 21.94
CA PHE A 12 -14.65 -15.69 21.13
C PHE A 12 -13.92 -16.11 19.85
N ILE A 13 -12.96 -17.05 19.95
CA ILE A 13 -12.22 -17.57 18.77
C ILE A 13 -13.16 -18.35 17.83
N ARG A 14 -14.13 -19.10 18.35
CA ARG A 14 -15.11 -19.85 17.53
C ARG A 14 -16.10 -18.94 16.80
N SER A 15 -16.53 -17.85 17.42
CA SER A 15 -17.46 -16.90 16.81
C SER A 15 -16.82 -16.12 15.65
N SER A 16 -15.52 -15.85 15.73
CA SER A 16 -14.77 -15.16 14.65
C SER A 16 -14.50 -16.06 13.45
N MET A 17 -14.60 -17.39 13.59
CA MET A 17 -14.37 -18.36 12.51
C MET A 17 -15.60 -18.68 11.67
N MET A 18 -16.80 -18.28 12.09
CA MET A 18 -18.03 -18.63 11.37
C MET A 18 -18.47 -17.60 10.31
N ALA A 19 -17.76 -16.47 10.19
CA ALA A 19 -18.04 -15.44 9.20
C ALA A 19 -17.16 -15.49 7.95
N GLY A 20 -16.25 -16.45 7.85
CA GLY A 20 -15.41 -16.64 6.66
C GLY A 20 -15.27 -18.11 6.38
N GLY A 21 -15.94 -18.59 5.34
CA GLY A 21 -15.95 -19.99 4.96
C GLY A 21 -14.57 -20.56 4.63
N ALA A 22 -14.26 -21.62 5.31
CA ALA A 22 -13.59 -22.84 4.93
C ALA A 22 -12.10 -22.86 4.55
N ILE A 23 -11.50 -23.84 5.19
CA ILE A 23 -10.34 -24.66 4.93
C ILE A 23 -9.07 -24.19 5.64
N LEU A 24 -9.00 -24.60 6.92
CA LEU A 24 -7.73 -24.85 7.60
C LEU A 24 -7.23 -26.23 7.15
N LEU A 25 -6.35 -26.29 6.16
CA LEU A 25 -5.33 -27.31 6.09
C LEU A 25 -4.10 -26.77 6.82
N SER A 26 -3.87 -27.28 8.02
CA SER A 26 -2.66 -27.11 8.81
C SER A 26 -1.50 -27.82 8.08
N GLY A 27 -0.94 -27.14 7.09
CA GLY A 27 0.31 -27.52 6.44
C GLY A 27 1.34 -26.45 6.74
N VAL A 28 2.13 -26.65 7.79
CA VAL A 28 3.43 -26.00 7.89
C VAL A 28 4.21 -26.47 6.65
N LEU A 29 4.42 -25.58 5.69
CA LEU A 29 5.29 -25.89 4.56
C LEU A 29 6.68 -26.22 5.13
N PRO A 30 7.31 -27.31 4.70
CA PRO A 30 8.63 -27.69 5.20
C PRO A 30 9.62 -26.55 4.87
N ALA A 31 10.55 -26.29 5.78
CA ALA A 31 11.57 -25.24 5.67
C ALA A 31 12.34 -25.24 4.35
N GLN A 32 12.38 -26.37 3.66
CA GLN A 32 12.97 -26.53 2.33
C GLN A 32 12.20 -25.81 1.20
N ALA A 33 10.89 -25.60 1.34
CA ALA A 33 10.12 -24.85 0.34
C ALA A 33 10.33 -23.33 0.44
N GLN A 34 10.71 -22.84 1.63
CA GLN A 34 11.06 -21.43 1.85
C GLN A 34 12.44 -21.09 1.25
N THR A 35 13.37 -22.06 1.24
CA THR A 35 14.72 -21.84 0.73
C THR A 35 14.79 -21.83 -0.81
N GLN A 36 13.87 -22.50 -1.50
CA GLN A 36 13.82 -22.48 -2.97
C GLN A 36 13.28 -21.18 -3.58
N LEU A 37 12.57 -20.36 -2.81
CA LEU A 37 12.10 -19.03 -3.27
C LEU A 37 13.16 -17.93 -3.15
N LEU A 38 14.28 -18.22 -2.51
CA LEU A 38 15.39 -17.28 -2.30
C LEU A 38 16.62 -17.56 -3.17
N SER A 39 16.60 -18.56 -4.05
CA SER A 39 17.63 -18.72 -5.06
C SER A 39 17.41 -17.67 -6.16
N VAL A 40 18.02 -16.50 -5.98
CA VAL A 40 18.38 -15.65 -7.10
C VAL A 40 19.27 -16.53 -7.99
N ASP A 41 18.81 -16.84 -9.21
CA ASP A 41 19.63 -17.53 -10.20
C ASP A 41 20.92 -16.71 -10.40
N GLU A 42 22.01 -17.16 -9.81
CA GLU A 42 23.35 -16.65 -10.07
C GLU A 42 23.79 -17.14 -11.47
N ASN A 43 23.12 -16.65 -12.51
CA ASN A 43 23.65 -16.77 -13.86
C ASN A 43 24.60 -15.58 -14.10
N PRO A 44 25.92 -15.79 -14.18
CA PRO A 44 26.91 -14.70 -14.32
C PRO A 44 26.79 -13.94 -15.67
N ASP A 45 26.04 -14.45 -16.64
CA ASP A 45 25.82 -13.83 -17.95
C ASP A 45 24.45 -13.11 -18.08
N SER A 46 23.64 -13.07 -17.04
CA SER A 46 22.43 -12.25 -17.02
C SER A 46 22.83 -10.76 -16.97
N PRO A 47 22.24 -9.86 -17.80
CA PRO A 47 22.50 -8.41 -17.67
C PRO A 47 22.21 -8.03 -16.22
N LYS A 48 23.18 -7.35 -15.58
CA LYS A 48 23.22 -7.09 -14.12
C LYS A 48 21.86 -6.70 -13.60
N ALA A 49 21.16 -7.68 -13.04
CA ALA A 49 19.83 -7.55 -12.46
C ALA A 49 19.72 -6.36 -11.50
N ASP A 50 20.84 -5.98 -10.89
CA ASP A 50 20.97 -4.90 -9.93
C ASP A 50 20.79 -3.49 -10.51
N ASP A 51 21.11 -3.27 -11.77
CA ASP A 51 21.01 -1.93 -12.38
C ASP A 51 19.53 -1.52 -12.60
N LEU A 52 18.65 -2.49 -12.85
CA LEU A 52 17.21 -2.23 -13.04
C LEU A 52 16.53 -1.79 -11.75
N LEU A 53 16.95 -2.30 -10.61
CA LEU A 53 16.35 -2.08 -9.29
C LEU A 53 17.12 -1.06 -8.44
N ARG A 54 18.30 -0.65 -8.86
CA ARG A 54 19.13 0.31 -8.12
C ARG A 54 18.38 1.64 -7.92
N GLY A 55 18.30 2.07 -6.66
CA GLY A 55 17.66 3.33 -6.28
C GLY A 55 16.14 3.32 -6.26
N VAL A 56 15.50 2.17 -6.49
CA VAL A 56 14.03 2.00 -6.39
C VAL A 56 13.56 2.25 -4.96
N SER A 57 12.41 2.88 -4.82
CA SER A 57 11.66 2.99 -3.57
C SER A 57 10.26 2.42 -3.78
N ASP A 58 9.91 1.36 -3.04
CA ASP A 58 8.53 0.84 -3.04
C ASP A 58 7.81 1.34 -1.78
N ILE A 59 6.77 2.14 -1.98
CA ILE A 59 6.06 2.82 -0.89
C ILE A 59 4.70 2.20 -0.56
N HIS A 60 4.44 0.99 -1.06
CA HIS A 60 3.25 0.23 -0.75
C HIS A 60 3.51 -1.26 -0.93
N LEU A 61 3.81 -1.94 0.15
CA LEU A 61 3.97 -3.39 0.21
C LEU A 61 3.55 -3.92 1.58
N HIS A 62 3.21 -5.19 1.63
CA HIS A 62 2.71 -5.87 2.81
C HIS A 62 3.67 -6.97 3.27
N ALA A 63 3.83 -7.14 4.59
CA ALA A 63 4.65 -8.19 5.18
C ALA A 63 4.09 -8.63 6.54
N ALA A 64 4.59 -9.75 7.06
CA ALA A 64 4.34 -10.14 8.44
C ALA A 64 5.14 -9.23 9.42
N PRO A 65 4.63 -9.03 10.66
CA PRO A 65 3.40 -9.59 11.24
C PRO A 65 2.14 -8.93 10.70
N ASP A 66 1.11 -9.72 10.42
CA ASP A 66 -0.18 -9.27 9.91
C ASP A 66 -1.28 -10.24 10.40
N SER A 67 -2.54 -9.84 10.37
CA SER A 67 -3.68 -10.73 10.65
C SER A 67 -3.91 -11.78 9.55
N LYS A 68 -3.35 -11.54 8.37
CA LYS A 68 -3.38 -12.44 7.20
C LYS A 68 -2.01 -13.06 6.97
N ALA A 69 -1.99 -14.25 6.40
CA ALA A 69 -0.74 -14.89 5.99
C ALA A 69 -0.01 -14.02 4.96
N ARG A 70 1.27 -13.77 5.20
CA ARG A 70 2.17 -13.02 4.32
C ARG A 70 3.31 -13.89 3.83
N LEU A 71 3.90 -13.52 2.69
CA LEU A 71 4.98 -14.28 2.06
C LEU A 71 6.27 -14.29 2.91
N GLY A 72 6.53 -13.20 3.63
CA GLY A 72 7.68 -13.04 4.51
C GLY A 72 7.47 -11.91 5.50
N ASN A 73 8.42 -11.68 6.39
CA ASN A 73 8.37 -10.57 7.34
C ASN A 73 9.06 -9.31 6.82
N GLU A 74 8.80 -8.18 7.48
CA GLU A 74 9.32 -6.87 7.08
C GLU A 74 10.85 -6.82 7.03
N LEU A 75 11.54 -7.45 7.99
CA LEU A 75 13.02 -7.47 8.02
C LEU A 75 13.61 -8.34 6.89
N GLU A 76 12.98 -9.47 6.56
CA GLU A 76 13.36 -10.31 5.41
C GLU A 76 13.24 -9.52 4.11
N PHE A 77 12.11 -8.85 3.89
CA PHE A 77 11.89 -8.04 2.69
C PHE A 77 12.87 -6.87 2.61
N ALA A 78 13.17 -6.21 3.75
CA ALA A 78 14.13 -5.14 3.80
C ALA A 78 15.55 -5.62 3.42
N ARG A 79 15.98 -6.80 3.90
CA ARG A 79 17.27 -7.39 3.53
C ARG A 79 17.37 -7.71 2.03
N VAL A 80 16.32 -8.30 1.46
CA VAL A 80 16.27 -8.63 0.02
C VAL A 80 16.25 -7.36 -0.83
N ALA A 81 15.45 -6.36 -0.48
CA ALA A 81 15.40 -5.09 -1.20
C ALA A 81 16.73 -4.33 -1.14
N ARG A 82 17.36 -4.27 0.05
CA ARG A 82 18.69 -3.69 0.23
C ARG A 82 19.73 -4.38 -0.67
N ALA A 83 19.75 -5.71 -0.68
CA ALA A 83 20.66 -6.49 -1.52
C ALA A 83 20.42 -6.27 -3.02
N ALA A 84 19.17 -6.02 -3.42
CA ALA A 84 18.78 -5.68 -4.80
C ALA A 84 19.09 -4.21 -5.19
N GLY A 85 19.62 -3.41 -4.26
CA GLY A 85 20.00 -2.02 -4.50
C GLY A 85 18.87 -1.01 -4.35
N TYR A 86 17.77 -1.36 -3.71
CA TYR A 86 16.69 -0.41 -3.40
C TYR A 86 17.22 0.72 -2.52
N LYS A 87 16.55 1.88 -2.62
CA LYS A 87 16.81 3.03 -1.77
C LYS A 87 15.97 2.98 -0.49
N SER A 88 14.70 2.59 -0.61
CA SER A 88 13.81 2.55 0.55
C SER A 88 12.60 1.63 0.35
N LEU A 89 12.00 1.26 1.48
CA LEU A 89 10.68 0.63 1.55
C LEU A 89 9.77 1.43 2.50
N LEU A 90 8.46 1.45 2.20
CA LEU A 90 7.42 1.87 3.13
C LEU A 90 6.40 0.74 3.27
N PHE A 91 6.38 0.11 4.44
CA PHE A 91 5.45 -0.97 4.74
C PHE A 91 4.06 -0.46 5.09
N LYS A 92 3.07 -1.22 4.66
CA LYS A 92 1.66 -1.04 4.99
C LYS A 92 1.09 -2.31 5.60
N SER A 93 0.40 -2.18 6.73
CA SER A 93 -0.54 -3.19 7.22
C SER A 93 -1.95 -2.61 7.23
N ASN A 94 -2.94 -3.45 6.96
CA ASN A 94 -4.33 -3.03 7.07
C ASN A 94 -4.82 -3.02 8.54
N ASP A 95 -4.12 -3.76 9.42
CA ASP A 95 -4.58 -4.01 10.78
C ASP A 95 -3.65 -3.43 11.86
N PHE A 96 -2.35 -3.25 11.55
CA PHE A 96 -1.38 -2.82 12.54
C PHE A 96 -0.55 -1.63 12.05
N SER A 97 0.06 -0.89 12.98
CA SER A 97 1.10 0.07 12.65
C SER A 97 2.34 -0.64 12.11
N CYS A 98 3.10 0.02 11.23
CA CYS A 98 4.37 -0.49 10.71
C CYS A 98 5.56 0.43 11.09
N HIS A 99 5.30 1.63 11.57
CA HIS A 99 6.34 2.62 11.83
C HIS A 99 7.18 2.31 13.08
N ASP A 100 6.60 1.64 14.04
CA ASP A 100 7.28 1.12 15.23
C ASP A 100 8.25 -0.02 14.88
N ARG A 101 7.86 -0.89 13.94
CA ARG A 101 8.72 -1.97 13.43
C ARG A 101 9.82 -1.45 12.49
N ALA A 102 9.55 -0.40 11.73
CA ALA A 102 10.56 0.27 10.94
C ALA A 102 11.74 0.76 11.81
N TYR A 103 11.46 1.24 13.04
CA TYR A 103 12.50 1.60 13.99
C TYR A 103 13.44 0.41 14.32
N LEU A 104 12.86 -0.77 14.59
CA LEU A 104 13.66 -1.97 14.88
C LEU A 104 14.47 -2.43 13.67
N ILE A 105 13.92 -2.30 12.47
CA ILE A 105 14.62 -2.63 11.23
C ILE A 105 15.81 -1.69 11.00
N HIS A 106 15.69 -0.40 11.32
CA HIS A 106 16.81 0.55 11.25
C HIS A 106 17.96 0.19 12.21
N GLN A 107 17.68 -0.41 13.36
CA GLN A 107 18.73 -0.88 14.27
C GLN A 107 19.52 -2.06 13.65
N GLU A 108 18.85 -2.91 12.87
CA GLU A 108 19.44 -4.07 12.19
C GLU A 108 20.09 -3.71 10.84
N LEU A 109 19.56 -2.71 10.15
CA LEU A 109 19.98 -2.28 8.81
C LEU A 109 20.14 -0.74 8.78
N PRO A 110 21.15 -0.18 9.48
CA PRO A 110 21.27 1.28 9.67
C PRO A 110 21.62 2.05 8.39
N ASP A 111 22.00 1.36 7.33
CA ASP A 111 22.33 1.91 6.01
C ASP A 111 21.21 1.71 4.99
N PHE A 112 20.01 1.31 5.42
CA PHE A 112 18.85 1.11 4.54
C PHE A 112 17.61 1.82 5.08
N GLU A 113 16.97 2.61 4.23
CA GLU A 113 15.81 3.41 4.61
C GLU A 113 14.52 2.57 4.61
N VAL A 114 13.92 2.40 5.79
CA VAL A 114 12.64 1.72 5.97
C VAL A 114 11.68 2.61 6.72
N PHE A 115 10.50 2.74 6.19
CA PHE A 115 9.41 3.53 6.76
C PHE A 115 8.18 2.66 7.00
N GLY A 116 7.31 3.14 7.85
CA GLY A 116 6.02 2.53 8.09
C GLY A 116 4.88 3.49 7.92
N SER A 117 3.70 2.99 8.14
CA SER A 117 2.45 3.71 7.95
C SER A 117 1.41 3.33 8.99
N LEU A 118 0.28 4.04 8.97
CA LEU A 118 -0.92 3.73 9.73
C LEU A 118 -2.12 3.73 8.79
N CYS A 119 -2.96 2.70 8.89
CA CYS A 119 -4.17 2.56 8.07
C CYS A 119 -5.42 2.72 8.96
N MET A 120 -6.35 3.60 8.57
CA MET A 120 -7.53 3.96 9.36
C MET A 120 -8.67 2.93 9.26
N ASN A 121 -8.33 1.64 9.48
CA ASN A 121 -9.30 0.56 9.57
C ASN A 121 -9.81 0.37 11.01
N ARG A 122 -10.84 -0.46 11.20
CA ARG A 122 -11.56 -0.66 12.47
C ARG A 122 -10.70 -1.09 13.65
N VAL A 123 -9.55 -1.68 13.41
CA VAL A 123 -8.59 -2.02 14.47
C VAL A 123 -8.16 -0.77 15.26
N HIS A 124 -8.22 0.40 14.64
CA HIS A 124 -7.94 1.69 15.26
C HIS A 124 -9.21 2.45 15.70
N GLY A 125 -10.39 1.85 15.57
CA GLY A 125 -11.69 2.42 15.96
C GLY A 125 -12.71 2.47 14.83
N ASP A 126 -13.94 2.81 15.14
CA ASP A 126 -15.07 2.85 14.19
C ASP A 126 -15.13 4.14 13.36
N LYS A 127 -14.13 5.02 13.51
CA LYS A 127 -13.97 6.28 12.77
C LYS A 127 -12.50 6.51 12.46
N VAL A 128 -12.22 7.42 11.54
CA VAL A 128 -10.87 7.94 11.32
C VAL A 128 -10.31 8.48 12.64
N ASN A 129 -9.20 7.93 13.10
CA ASN A 129 -8.68 8.16 14.45
C ASN A 129 -7.58 9.22 14.44
N VAL A 130 -7.96 10.45 14.77
CA VAL A 130 -7.03 11.59 14.87
C VAL A 130 -5.94 11.35 15.90
N PHE A 131 -6.30 10.82 17.08
CA PHE A 131 -5.33 10.58 18.16
C PHE A 131 -4.29 9.52 17.78
N ALA A 132 -4.72 8.46 17.08
CA ALA A 132 -3.77 7.47 16.56
C ALA A 132 -2.80 8.10 15.53
N THR A 133 -3.28 9.01 14.67
CA THR A 133 -2.44 9.78 13.75
C THR A 133 -1.41 10.62 14.49
N GLU A 134 -1.83 11.41 15.52
CA GLU A 134 -0.94 12.24 16.33
C GLU A 134 0.18 11.40 16.99
N LYS A 135 -0.16 10.21 17.49
CA LYS A 135 0.83 9.30 18.08
C LYS A 135 1.76 8.69 17.05
N ALA A 136 1.22 8.29 15.89
CA ALA A 136 2.01 7.72 14.81
C ALA A 136 3.08 8.70 14.29
N VAL A 137 2.71 9.96 14.06
CA VAL A 137 3.67 10.98 13.55
C VAL A 137 4.66 11.43 14.62
N ALA A 138 4.35 11.25 15.92
CA ALA A 138 5.23 11.56 17.03
C ALA A 138 6.15 10.39 17.46
N THR A 139 6.07 9.25 16.77
CA THR A 139 6.94 8.09 17.06
C THR A 139 8.40 8.45 16.82
N THR A 140 9.30 7.89 17.61
CA THR A 140 10.77 8.06 17.51
C THR A 140 11.24 7.99 16.08
N ASP A 141 12.16 8.89 15.71
CA ASP A 141 12.75 9.05 14.37
C ASP A 141 11.76 9.40 13.24
N ASN A 142 10.50 9.69 13.58
CA ASN A 142 9.46 10.08 12.62
C ASN A 142 9.32 9.11 11.44
N LEU A 143 9.35 7.81 11.70
CA LEU A 143 9.32 6.77 10.67
C LEU A 143 7.92 6.50 10.10
N CYS A 144 6.86 7.10 10.66
CA CYS A 144 5.56 7.12 10.03
C CYS A 144 5.57 8.11 8.85
N ARG A 145 5.51 7.61 7.63
CA ARG A 145 5.54 8.45 6.41
C ARG A 145 4.24 8.48 5.62
N CYS A 146 3.26 7.68 6.02
CA CYS A 146 1.97 7.66 5.36
C CYS A 146 0.82 7.37 6.34
N ILE A 147 -0.26 8.12 6.22
CA ILE A 147 -1.54 7.82 6.82
C ILE A 147 -2.51 7.45 5.69
N TRP A 148 -2.96 6.20 5.72
CA TRP A 148 -3.94 5.69 4.78
C TRP A 148 -5.35 5.89 5.33
N MET A 149 -6.24 6.47 4.54
CA MET A 149 -7.67 6.41 4.84
C MET A 149 -8.14 4.95 4.84
N PRO A 150 -9.36 4.66 5.31
CA PRO A 150 -9.84 3.28 5.39
C PRO A 150 -9.62 2.51 4.10
N THR A 151 -9.19 1.25 4.25
CA THR A 151 -9.00 0.32 3.14
C THR A 151 -10.04 -0.79 3.20
N GLN A 152 -9.76 -1.89 3.89
CA GLN A 152 -10.69 -3.03 4.00
C GLN A 152 -12.01 -2.67 4.69
N ASP A 153 -12.00 -1.65 5.55
CA ASP A 153 -13.18 -1.14 6.22
C ASP A 153 -13.75 0.13 5.54
N ALA A 154 -13.29 0.50 4.35
CA ALA A 154 -13.86 1.61 3.61
C ALA A 154 -15.30 1.30 3.17
N VAL A 155 -16.21 2.28 3.29
CA VAL A 155 -17.61 2.12 2.87
C VAL A 155 -17.70 1.71 1.40
N TYR A 156 -16.93 2.37 0.53
CA TYR A 156 -16.95 2.06 -0.91
C TYR A 156 -16.50 0.63 -1.20
N GLN A 157 -15.42 0.15 -0.58
CA GLN A 157 -14.98 -1.23 -0.74
C GLN A 157 -16.05 -2.23 -0.30
N ASN A 158 -16.69 -1.99 0.84
CA ASN A 158 -17.71 -2.89 1.37
C ASN A 158 -18.95 -2.94 0.47
N ILE A 159 -19.34 -1.82 -0.13
CA ILE A 159 -20.38 -1.79 -1.16
C ILE A 159 -19.97 -2.65 -2.36
N ARG A 160 -18.75 -2.51 -2.85
CA ARG A 160 -18.26 -3.21 -4.05
C ARG A 160 -18.09 -4.69 -3.85
N TYR A 161 -17.57 -5.14 -2.69
CA TYR A 161 -17.26 -6.55 -2.43
C TYR A 161 -18.36 -7.30 -1.70
N HIS A 162 -19.08 -6.63 -0.80
CA HIS A 162 -20.04 -7.30 0.08
C HIS A 162 -21.46 -6.85 -0.15
N GLY A 163 -21.71 -5.85 -1.02
CA GLY A 163 -23.02 -5.29 -1.25
C GLY A 163 -23.62 -4.57 -0.02
N LYS A 164 -22.76 -4.21 0.96
CA LYS A 164 -23.21 -3.62 2.23
C LYS A 164 -22.69 -2.20 2.38
N LYS A 165 -23.58 -1.26 2.71
CA LYS A 165 -23.20 0.12 3.06
C LYS A 165 -22.76 0.16 4.54
N GLU A 166 -21.69 -0.54 4.85
CA GLU A 166 -21.05 -0.57 6.17
C GLU A 166 -19.60 -0.15 6.02
N GLY A 167 -18.99 0.40 7.06
CA GLY A 167 -17.57 0.75 7.04
C GLY A 167 -17.31 2.10 7.68
N ILE A 168 -16.08 2.57 7.54
CA ILE A 168 -15.63 3.87 8.02
C ILE A 168 -15.74 4.86 6.86
N PRO A 169 -16.63 5.86 6.94
CA PRO A 169 -16.79 6.87 5.90
C PRO A 169 -15.67 7.90 5.97
N VAL A 170 -15.40 8.53 4.83
CA VAL A 170 -14.52 9.71 4.70
C VAL A 170 -15.30 11.00 4.41
N LEU A 171 -16.56 10.86 3.96
CA LEU A 171 -17.50 11.95 3.71
C LEU A 171 -18.76 11.75 4.55
N ASP A 172 -19.46 12.86 4.85
CA ASP A 172 -20.80 12.85 5.43
C ASP A 172 -21.87 12.55 4.37
N ASP A 173 -23.14 12.44 4.79
CA ASP A 173 -24.26 12.16 3.89
C ASP A 173 -24.54 13.29 2.87
N ASN A 174 -23.97 14.49 3.06
CA ASN A 174 -24.04 15.62 2.15
C ASN A 174 -22.84 15.70 1.19
N GLY A 175 -21.89 14.76 1.31
CA GLY A 175 -20.69 14.71 0.48
C GLY A 175 -19.56 15.64 0.95
N HIS A 176 -19.61 16.17 2.18
CA HIS A 176 -18.52 16.96 2.76
C HIS A 176 -17.52 16.07 3.46
N VAL A 177 -16.24 16.43 3.42
CA VAL A 177 -15.19 15.73 4.14
C VAL A 177 -15.43 15.82 5.65
N LEU A 178 -15.41 14.67 6.33
CA LEU A 178 -15.63 14.59 7.77
C LEU A 178 -14.57 15.36 8.57
N PRO A 179 -14.93 16.00 9.70
CA PRO A 179 -14.01 16.82 10.50
C PRO A 179 -12.74 16.06 10.94
N GLU A 180 -12.87 14.80 11.32
CA GLU A 180 -11.72 13.95 11.69
C GLU A 180 -10.78 13.66 10.51
N VAL A 181 -11.32 13.53 9.29
CA VAL A 181 -10.50 13.39 8.07
C VAL A 181 -9.78 14.70 7.76
N VAL A 182 -10.47 15.85 7.89
CA VAL A 182 -9.85 17.18 7.76
C VAL A 182 -8.69 17.32 8.75
N ARG A 183 -8.89 16.96 10.02
CA ARG A 183 -7.82 17.06 11.03
C ARG A 183 -6.62 16.17 10.71
N VAL A 184 -6.84 14.95 10.20
CA VAL A 184 -5.75 14.08 9.73
C VAL A 184 -5.01 14.71 8.53
N MET A 185 -5.73 15.36 7.59
CA MET A 185 -5.09 16.10 6.49
C MET A 185 -4.20 17.24 7.01
N GLU A 186 -4.68 18.01 7.99
CA GLU A 186 -3.90 19.08 8.62
C GLU A 186 -2.61 18.53 9.27
N ILE A 187 -2.69 17.44 10.03
CA ILE A 187 -1.52 16.77 10.61
C ILE A 187 -0.54 16.35 9.52
N CYS A 188 -1.03 15.73 8.43
CA CYS A 188 -0.18 15.33 7.31
C CYS A 188 0.48 16.53 6.61
N ALA A 189 -0.22 17.67 6.51
CA ALA A 189 0.34 18.90 5.96
C ALA A 189 1.43 19.49 6.88
N GLU A 190 1.15 19.57 8.20
CA GLU A 190 2.05 20.08 9.23
C GLU A 190 3.35 19.26 9.33
N THR A 191 3.24 17.93 9.25
CA THR A 191 4.37 16.99 9.36
C THR A 191 5.01 16.63 8.01
N ASN A 192 4.43 17.12 6.90
CA ASN A 192 4.87 16.85 5.54
C ASN A 192 5.02 15.35 5.21
N ILE A 193 4.05 14.55 5.64
CA ILE A 193 3.94 13.12 5.32
C ILE A 193 2.82 12.86 4.32
N ILE A 194 2.73 11.62 3.82
CA ILE A 194 1.72 11.22 2.85
C ILE A 194 0.35 11.10 3.53
N PHE A 195 -0.66 11.75 2.93
CA PHE A 195 -2.07 11.41 3.11
C PHE A 195 -2.52 10.60 1.90
N ALA A 196 -2.93 9.36 2.09
CA ALA A 196 -3.36 8.46 1.02
C ALA A 196 -4.86 8.15 1.12
N THR A 197 -5.57 8.14 -0.02
CA THR A 197 -7.04 7.99 -0.06
C THR A 197 -7.54 6.60 0.38
N GLY A 198 -6.65 5.62 0.51
CA GLY A 198 -7.06 4.26 0.83
C GLY A 198 -7.98 3.68 -0.25
N HIS A 199 -9.06 3.04 0.16
CA HIS A 199 -10.03 2.42 -0.76
C HIS A 199 -11.28 3.27 -0.97
N SER A 200 -11.11 4.59 -0.96
CA SER A 200 -12.17 5.55 -1.34
C SER A 200 -12.55 5.42 -2.81
N SER A 201 -13.80 5.75 -3.15
CA SER A 201 -14.22 5.79 -4.55
C SER A 201 -13.47 6.88 -5.35
N PRO A 202 -13.53 6.84 -6.69
CA PRO A 202 -13.03 7.95 -7.51
C PRO A 202 -13.62 9.31 -7.13
N GLU A 203 -14.92 9.36 -6.86
CA GLU A 203 -15.66 10.56 -6.49
C GLU A 203 -15.22 11.06 -5.10
N GLU A 204 -15.16 10.18 -4.11
CA GLU A 204 -14.62 10.50 -2.77
C GLU A 204 -13.19 11.02 -2.87
N SER A 205 -12.35 10.39 -3.67
CA SER A 205 -10.94 10.78 -3.87
C SER A 205 -10.81 12.19 -4.46
N ILE A 206 -11.70 12.59 -5.38
CA ILE A 206 -11.74 13.94 -5.94
C ILE A 206 -12.18 14.97 -4.87
N VAL A 207 -13.19 14.65 -4.06
CA VAL A 207 -13.64 15.53 -2.96
C VAL A 207 -12.52 15.72 -1.94
N LEU A 208 -11.87 14.64 -1.54
CA LEU A 208 -10.70 14.66 -0.66
C LEU A 208 -9.56 15.48 -1.25
N ALA A 209 -9.27 15.33 -2.56
CA ALA A 209 -8.20 16.09 -3.24
C ALA A 209 -8.47 17.60 -3.24
N ARG A 210 -9.72 18.03 -3.44
CA ARG A 210 -10.10 19.44 -3.34
C ARG A 210 -9.85 20.00 -1.95
N LYS A 211 -10.27 19.27 -0.92
CA LYS A 211 -10.07 19.65 0.49
C LYS A 211 -8.57 19.67 0.85
N ALA A 212 -7.82 18.67 0.41
CA ALA A 212 -6.37 18.60 0.61
C ALA A 212 -5.63 19.80 -0.01
N ARG A 213 -6.06 20.24 -1.20
CA ARG A 213 -5.52 21.46 -1.83
C ARG A 213 -5.82 22.72 -1.00
N GLU A 214 -7.04 22.86 -0.46
CA GLU A 214 -7.43 23.99 0.41
C GLU A 214 -6.55 24.05 1.66
N ILE A 215 -6.28 22.90 2.29
CA ILE A 215 -5.45 22.77 3.50
C ILE A 215 -3.95 22.95 3.18
N GLY A 216 -3.52 22.63 1.98
CA GLY A 216 -2.12 22.68 1.57
C GLY A 216 -1.36 21.35 1.78
N VAL A 217 -2.05 20.21 1.71
CA VAL A 217 -1.42 18.87 1.76
C VAL A 217 -0.60 18.64 0.51
N LYS A 218 0.73 18.70 0.61
CA LYS A 218 1.65 18.56 -0.54
C LYS A 218 1.83 17.13 -1.03
N LYS A 219 1.64 16.15 -0.13
CA LYS A 219 1.85 14.73 -0.38
C LYS A 219 0.53 13.97 -0.32
N PHE A 220 -0.45 14.43 -1.08
CA PHE A 220 -1.74 13.74 -1.23
C PHE A 220 -1.63 12.68 -2.33
N VAL A 221 -1.87 11.42 -1.99
CA VAL A 221 -1.76 10.28 -2.91
C VAL A 221 -3.13 9.66 -3.13
N VAL A 222 -3.55 9.53 -4.38
CA VAL A 222 -4.71 8.74 -4.77
C VAL A 222 -4.28 7.30 -4.93
N THR A 223 -4.78 6.43 -4.05
CA THR A 223 -4.41 5.02 -3.99
C THR A 223 -5.13 4.22 -5.07
N HIS A 224 -4.44 3.26 -5.71
CA HIS A 224 -5.01 2.28 -6.64
C HIS A 224 -5.78 2.86 -7.84
N ALA A 225 -5.39 4.02 -8.35
CA ALA A 225 -6.11 4.70 -9.42
C ALA A 225 -6.30 3.88 -10.72
N ASN A 226 -5.49 2.83 -10.91
CA ASN A 226 -5.56 1.88 -12.03
C ASN A 226 -6.42 0.64 -11.76
N SER A 227 -6.65 0.28 -10.50
CA SER A 227 -7.31 -0.99 -10.14
C SER A 227 -8.75 -1.03 -10.65
N GLY A 228 -9.19 -2.17 -11.20
CA GLY A 228 -10.55 -2.38 -11.67
C GLY A 228 -11.65 -2.11 -10.63
N ILE A 229 -11.30 -2.07 -9.35
CA ILE A 229 -12.21 -1.80 -8.22
C ILE A 229 -12.39 -0.31 -7.99
N TRP A 230 -11.26 0.43 -7.96
CA TRP A 230 -11.19 1.89 -7.68
C TRP A 230 -10.80 2.68 -8.92
N LYS A 231 -10.93 2.08 -10.09
CA LYS A 231 -10.45 2.60 -11.36
C LYS A 231 -11.02 3.97 -11.66
N MET A 232 -10.13 4.93 -11.78
CA MET A 232 -10.45 6.26 -12.25
C MET A 232 -10.44 6.32 -13.78
N THR A 233 -11.29 7.17 -14.34
CA THR A 233 -11.18 7.55 -15.74
C THR A 233 -9.95 8.45 -15.95
N HIS A 234 -9.46 8.53 -17.19
CA HIS A 234 -8.35 9.42 -17.53
C HIS A 234 -8.63 10.89 -17.18
N ASP A 235 -9.89 11.33 -17.32
CA ASP A 235 -10.27 12.71 -17.00
C ASP A 235 -10.30 12.95 -15.48
N GLN A 236 -10.74 11.96 -14.68
CA GLN A 236 -10.65 12.03 -13.22
C GLN A 236 -9.19 12.07 -12.75
N ILE A 237 -8.30 11.28 -13.37
CA ILE A 237 -6.87 11.31 -13.09
C ILE A 237 -6.28 12.69 -13.39
N LYS A 238 -6.55 13.27 -14.57
CA LYS A 238 -6.08 14.61 -14.94
C LYS A 238 -6.59 15.67 -13.96
N LEU A 239 -7.88 15.60 -13.61
CA LEU A 239 -8.46 16.51 -12.62
C LEU A 239 -7.74 16.42 -11.27
N CYS A 240 -7.44 15.21 -10.78
CA CYS A 240 -6.68 15.02 -9.55
C CYS A 240 -5.26 15.61 -9.66
N ILE A 241 -4.57 15.41 -10.78
CA ILE A 241 -3.25 15.97 -11.04
C ILE A 241 -3.28 17.50 -11.04
N ASP A 242 -4.30 18.12 -11.66
CA ASP A 242 -4.50 19.57 -11.66
C ASP A 242 -4.79 20.14 -10.26
N LEU A 243 -5.35 19.30 -9.38
CA LEU A 243 -5.51 19.61 -7.96
C LEU A 243 -4.20 19.48 -7.16
N GLY A 244 -3.12 19.00 -7.78
CA GLY A 244 -1.79 18.86 -7.17
C GLY A 244 -1.53 17.52 -6.51
N THR A 245 -2.36 16.49 -6.77
CA THR A 245 -2.20 15.17 -6.18
C THR A 245 -1.09 14.36 -6.85
N TRP A 246 -0.74 13.26 -6.19
CA TRP A 246 0.06 12.18 -6.75
C TRP A 246 -0.85 10.98 -7.05
N MET A 247 -0.59 10.29 -8.15
CA MET A 247 -1.34 9.09 -8.53
C MET A 247 -0.52 7.85 -8.20
N GLU A 248 -1.12 6.90 -7.48
CA GLU A 248 -0.52 5.60 -7.24
C GLU A 248 -1.10 4.55 -8.18
N TYR A 249 -0.21 3.84 -8.87
CA TYR A 249 -0.53 2.69 -9.70
C TYR A 249 0.14 1.44 -9.13
N SER A 250 -0.65 0.49 -8.66
CA SER A 250 -0.16 -0.72 -8.00
C SER A 250 -0.09 -1.89 -8.98
N TYR A 251 1.10 -2.48 -9.13
CA TYR A 251 1.36 -3.52 -10.12
C TYR A 251 0.75 -4.88 -9.76
N ILE A 252 0.31 -5.08 -8.50
CA ILE A 252 -0.44 -6.28 -8.11
C ILE A 252 -1.62 -6.55 -9.05
N THR A 253 -2.24 -5.51 -9.60
CA THR A 253 -3.35 -5.60 -10.55
C THR A 253 -3.02 -6.41 -11.80
N ASN A 254 -1.75 -6.49 -12.17
CA ASN A 254 -1.24 -7.25 -13.30
C ASN A 254 -0.86 -8.70 -12.94
N LEU A 255 -0.80 -9.00 -11.64
CA LEU A 255 -0.29 -10.26 -11.13
C LEU A 255 -1.34 -11.14 -10.47
N TRP A 256 -2.42 -10.54 -9.92
CA TRP A 256 -3.52 -11.29 -9.31
C TRP A 256 -4.41 -12.01 -10.34
N GLY A 257 -5.49 -12.67 -9.90
CA GLY A 257 -6.41 -13.39 -10.75
C GLY A 257 -6.29 -14.91 -10.63
N PRO A 258 -7.02 -15.68 -11.44
CA PRO A 258 -7.02 -17.14 -11.39
C PRO A 258 -5.61 -17.74 -11.39
N GLY A 259 -5.38 -18.70 -10.48
CA GLY A 259 -4.08 -19.36 -10.30
C GLY A 259 -3.09 -18.61 -9.40
N THR A 260 -3.50 -17.57 -8.72
CA THR A 260 -2.68 -16.77 -7.78
C THR A 260 -3.27 -16.80 -6.36
N GLY A 261 -2.57 -16.15 -5.42
CA GLY A 261 -3.08 -15.95 -4.04
C GLY A 261 -4.33 -15.07 -3.94
N LEU A 262 -4.70 -14.36 -5.02
CA LEU A 262 -5.87 -13.49 -5.12
C LEU A 262 -6.67 -13.83 -6.40
N PRO A 263 -7.36 -14.99 -6.43
CA PRO A 263 -7.96 -15.53 -7.66
C PRO A 263 -9.21 -14.78 -8.14
N ASP A 264 -9.91 -14.09 -7.26
CA ASP A 264 -11.22 -13.47 -7.54
C ASP A 264 -11.13 -12.11 -8.22
N PHE A 265 -9.90 -11.59 -8.43
CA PHE A 265 -9.69 -10.29 -9.06
C PHE A 265 -9.45 -10.41 -10.56
N GLU A 266 -9.98 -9.43 -11.30
CA GLU A 266 -9.71 -9.30 -12.73
C GLU A 266 -8.31 -8.74 -12.95
N ARG A 267 -7.51 -9.46 -13.76
CA ARG A 267 -6.14 -9.09 -14.09
C ARG A 267 -6.12 -7.96 -15.13
N MET A 268 -5.33 -6.93 -14.86
CA MET A 268 -5.00 -5.89 -15.83
C MET A 268 -3.87 -6.34 -16.76
N GLY A 269 -3.94 -5.97 -18.03
CA GLY A 269 -2.83 -6.21 -18.97
C GLY A 269 -1.74 -5.14 -18.88
N ASP A 270 -0.48 -5.50 -19.16
CA ASP A 270 0.66 -4.59 -19.09
C ASP A 270 0.52 -3.36 -19.99
N LYS A 271 -0.09 -3.52 -21.17
CA LYS A 271 -0.37 -2.40 -22.08
C LYS A 271 -1.34 -1.37 -21.47
N GLU A 272 -2.37 -1.85 -20.79
CA GLU A 272 -3.35 -0.98 -20.10
C GLU A 272 -2.68 -0.28 -18.93
N PHE A 273 -1.93 -1.01 -18.10
CA PHE A 273 -1.16 -0.47 -16.98
C PHE A 273 -0.19 0.63 -17.45
N ALA A 274 0.57 0.37 -18.52
CA ALA A 274 1.46 1.36 -19.12
C ALA A 274 0.69 2.59 -19.65
N GLY A 275 -0.56 2.41 -20.08
CA GLY A 275 -1.47 3.50 -20.47
C GLY A 275 -1.74 4.46 -19.32
N PHE A 276 -2.04 3.95 -18.12
CA PHE A 276 -2.18 4.76 -16.91
C PHE A 276 -0.88 5.46 -16.53
N ALA A 277 0.22 4.71 -16.48
CA ALA A 277 1.53 5.22 -16.10
C ALA A 277 2.02 6.37 -17.01
N ARG A 278 1.58 6.40 -18.27
CA ARG A 278 1.97 7.43 -19.26
C ARG A 278 1.25 8.76 -19.09
N ILE A 279 0.14 8.83 -18.35
CA ILE A 279 -0.68 10.05 -18.25
C ILE A 279 0.14 11.21 -17.67
N ALA A 280 0.82 10.99 -16.54
CA ALA A 280 1.67 11.98 -15.88
C ALA A 280 2.77 11.29 -15.06
N PRO A 281 3.83 10.78 -15.69
CA PRO A 281 4.89 10.07 -14.99
C PRO A 281 5.54 10.88 -13.86
N GLU A 282 5.66 12.20 -14.04
CA GLU A 282 6.25 13.13 -13.07
C GLU A 282 5.36 13.38 -11.84
N ARG A 283 4.09 12.97 -11.88
CA ARG A 283 3.12 13.07 -10.78
C ARG A 283 2.56 11.71 -10.36
N SER A 284 3.18 10.64 -10.81
CA SER A 284 2.75 9.26 -10.53
C SER A 284 3.83 8.50 -9.76
N VAL A 285 3.40 7.52 -8.98
CA VAL A 285 4.24 6.53 -8.33
C VAL A 285 3.77 5.14 -8.71
N ILE A 286 4.71 4.25 -8.89
CA ILE A 286 4.48 2.82 -9.06
C ILE A 286 4.83 2.13 -7.76
N THR A 287 3.94 1.27 -7.30
CA THR A 287 4.10 0.44 -6.10
C THR A 287 3.81 -1.02 -6.45
N THR A 288 4.28 -1.93 -5.64
CA THR A 288 3.96 -3.34 -5.88
C THR A 288 2.64 -3.75 -5.26
N ASP A 289 2.31 -3.27 -4.07
CA ASP A 289 1.22 -3.77 -3.22
C ASP A 289 1.33 -5.29 -2.98
N LEU A 290 2.54 -5.84 -3.06
CA LEU A 290 2.82 -7.26 -2.91
C LEU A 290 3.18 -7.63 -1.47
N GLY A 291 3.29 -8.95 -1.21
CA GLY A 291 3.57 -9.56 0.06
C GLY A 291 2.56 -10.64 0.47
N GLN A 292 1.54 -10.86 -0.35
CA GLN A 292 0.52 -11.89 -0.15
C GLN A 292 1.06 -13.27 -0.53
N VAL A 293 0.66 -14.30 0.21
CA VAL A 293 0.98 -15.70 -0.13
C VAL A 293 0.41 -16.05 -1.51
N GLY A 294 1.18 -16.78 -2.31
CA GLY A 294 0.78 -17.14 -3.68
C GLY A 294 0.98 -16.04 -4.72
N MET A 295 1.62 -14.93 -4.32
CA MET A 295 2.05 -13.85 -5.21
C MET A 295 3.58 -13.83 -5.31
N PRO A 296 4.17 -13.20 -6.35
CA PRO A 296 5.62 -13.00 -6.43
C PRO A 296 6.16 -12.19 -5.24
N HIS A 297 7.44 -12.39 -4.94
CA HIS A 297 8.14 -11.51 -4.00
C HIS A 297 8.10 -10.05 -4.49
N PRO A 298 7.95 -9.03 -3.59
CA PRO A 298 7.86 -7.61 -4.00
C PRO A 298 8.99 -7.15 -4.93
N VAL A 299 10.22 -7.55 -4.65
CA VAL A 299 11.39 -7.20 -5.49
C VAL A 299 11.25 -7.76 -6.90
N GLU A 300 10.78 -9.00 -7.06
CA GLU A 300 10.52 -9.61 -8.36
C GLU A 300 9.31 -8.96 -9.05
N GLY A 301 8.26 -8.61 -8.31
CA GLY A 301 7.12 -7.88 -8.84
C GLY A 301 7.51 -6.52 -9.40
N MET A 302 8.36 -5.76 -8.70
CA MET A 302 8.87 -4.48 -9.20
C MET A 302 9.74 -4.65 -10.45
N ARG A 303 10.58 -5.69 -10.49
CA ARG A 303 11.37 -6.02 -11.67
C ARG A 303 10.49 -6.24 -12.90
N ARG A 304 9.45 -7.08 -12.77
CA ARG A 304 8.48 -7.34 -13.84
C ARG A 304 7.76 -6.08 -14.26
N CYS A 305 7.36 -5.24 -13.31
CA CYS A 305 6.72 -3.97 -13.58
C CYS A 305 7.59 -3.05 -14.42
N ILE A 306 8.85 -2.85 -14.04
CA ILE A 306 9.78 -1.99 -14.78
C ILE A 306 9.96 -2.50 -16.22
N LEU A 307 10.18 -3.80 -16.38
CA LEU A 307 10.31 -4.41 -17.71
C LEU A 307 9.04 -4.21 -18.55
N ALA A 308 7.87 -4.50 -17.97
CA ALA A 308 6.58 -4.31 -18.65
C ALA A 308 6.37 -2.86 -19.11
N LEU A 309 6.73 -1.88 -18.30
CA LEU A 309 6.63 -0.46 -18.67
C LEU A 309 7.56 -0.09 -19.84
N LEU A 310 8.81 -0.54 -19.80
CA LEU A 310 9.79 -0.30 -20.87
C LEU A 310 9.38 -0.99 -22.17
N GLU A 311 8.97 -2.26 -22.12
CA GLU A 311 8.47 -3.03 -23.26
C GLU A 311 7.22 -2.40 -23.88
N ASN A 312 6.38 -1.73 -23.07
CA ASN A 312 5.21 -1.00 -23.55
C ASN A 312 5.50 0.47 -23.89
N GLY A 313 6.78 0.84 -24.07
CA GLY A 313 7.21 2.09 -24.70
C GLY A 313 7.29 3.30 -23.77
N LEU A 314 7.35 3.12 -22.44
CA LEU A 314 7.79 4.20 -21.57
C LEU A 314 9.32 4.35 -21.67
N SER A 315 9.79 5.58 -21.65
CA SER A 315 11.23 5.83 -21.59
C SER A 315 11.79 5.53 -20.18
N GLN A 316 13.07 5.21 -20.10
CA GLN A 316 13.77 5.01 -18.82
C GLN A 316 13.52 6.19 -17.86
N LYS A 317 13.59 7.42 -18.35
CA LYS A 317 13.33 8.63 -17.57
C LYS A 317 11.93 8.67 -16.95
N GLN A 318 10.90 8.25 -17.70
CA GLN A 318 9.52 8.18 -17.17
C GLN A 318 9.39 7.12 -16.09
N VAL A 319 10.00 5.95 -16.30
CA VAL A 319 10.05 4.89 -15.28
C VAL A 319 10.79 5.37 -14.03
N ASP A 320 11.96 6.02 -14.20
CA ASP A 320 12.76 6.55 -13.09
C ASP A 320 12.00 7.58 -12.24
N TYR A 321 11.19 8.41 -12.85
CA TYR A 321 10.29 9.28 -12.08
C TYR A 321 9.42 8.46 -11.13
N MET A 322 8.74 7.41 -11.64
CA MET A 322 7.68 6.70 -10.92
C MET A 322 8.18 5.70 -9.89
N VAL A 323 9.36 5.09 -10.10
CA VAL A 323 9.87 4.05 -9.19
C VAL A 323 11.04 4.51 -8.33
N ARG A 324 11.63 5.70 -8.61
CA ARG A 324 12.81 6.24 -7.91
C ARG A 324 12.55 7.63 -7.33
N SER A 325 12.44 8.64 -8.20
CA SER A 325 12.44 10.05 -7.77
C SER A 325 11.18 10.43 -6.99
N ASN A 326 10.01 10.08 -7.52
CA ASN A 326 8.73 10.46 -6.91
C ASN A 326 8.48 9.75 -5.58
N PRO A 327 8.61 8.39 -5.47
CA PRO A 327 8.40 7.72 -4.20
C PRO A 327 9.46 8.16 -3.15
N SER A 328 10.72 8.36 -3.54
CA SER A 328 11.74 8.92 -2.63
C SER A 328 11.34 10.29 -2.08
N ARG A 329 10.86 11.20 -2.95
CA ARG A 329 10.35 12.52 -2.55
C ARG A 329 9.17 12.41 -1.59
N LEU A 330 8.23 11.50 -1.85
CA LEU A 330 7.06 11.31 -1.01
C LEU A 330 7.43 10.87 0.40
N VAL A 331 8.38 9.96 0.56
CA VAL A 331 8.84 9.54 1.90
C VAL A 331 9.85 10.50 2.53
N GLY A 332 10.22 11.58 1.84
CA GLY A 332 11.07 12.64 2.40
C GLY A 332 12.57 12.42 2.19
N LEU A 333 12.96 11.54 1.27
CA LEU A 333 14.34 11.34 0.88
C LEU A 333 14.75 12.31 -0.25
N SER A 334 16.05 12.66 -0.29
CA SER A 334 16.61 13.42 -1.40
C SER A 334 16.46 12.63 -2.70
N THR A 335 16.04 13.29 -3.76
CA THR A 335 16.14 12.74 -5.12
C THR A 335 17.56 12.95 -5.62
N LEU A 336 18.19 11.91 -6.11
CA LEU A 336 19.49 12.00 -6.79
C LEU A 336 19.34 12.81 -8.08
#